data_c768d64e2b1b8822df098a37181e748d
#
_entry.id   c768d64e2b1b8822df098a37181e748d
#
_cell.length_a   1.000
_cell.length_b   1.000
_cell.length_c   1.000
_cell.angle_alpha   90.00
_cell.angle_beta   90.00
_cell.angle_gamma   90.00
#
_symmetry.space_group_name_H-M   'P 1'
#
loop_
_entity.id
_entity.type
_entity.pdbx_description
1 polymer ?
#
loop_
_entity_poly.entity_id
_entity_poly.type
_entity_poly.pdbx_seq_one_letter_code
_entity_poly.pdbx_strand_id
1 'polypeptide(L)'
;YRGALLLTLRAQYQEELDVLSQQVTDLARQAAEEDGLTLTIEEQDVFPETANHPAGVERVEKAAQALGLPVVEMEEPMRGSEDFGWYLRQAEGAMFLLGDGEDHPPLHRTDFDFPDALLGTACALFQKLI
;
A
#
# COMPACT_ATOMS: atom_id res chain seq x y z
N TYR A 1 -1.95 29.07 23.83
CA TYR A 1 -2.34 27.66 23.77
C TYR A 1 -1.84 27.07 22.47
N ARG A 2 -1.48 25.78 22.47
CA ARG A 2 -1.12 24.98 21.26
C ARG A 2 -1.98 23.74 21.23
N GLY A 3 -2.42 23.35 20.06
CA GLY A 3 -3.13 22.10 19.80
C GLY A 3 -2.54 21.43 18.57
N ALA A 4 -2.72 20.14 18.41
CA ALA A 4 -2.39 19.40 17.21
C ALA A 4 -3.57 18.49 16.84
N LEU A 5 -3.82 18.38 15.54
CA LEU A 5 -4.78 17.44 14.97
C LEU A 5 -4.00 16.51 14.04
N LEU A 6 -4.12 15.21 14.27
CA LEU A 6 -3.53 14.18 13.43
C LEU A 6 -4.64 13.52 12.62
N LEU A 7 -4.46 13.49 11.31
CA LEU A 7 -5.41 12.90 10.38
C LEU A 7 -4.69 11.86 9.51
N THR A 8 -5.35 10.74 9.27
CA THR A 8 -4.93 9.79 8.23
C THR A 8 -5.96 9.85 7.11
N LEU A 9 -5.51 10.25 5.92
CA LEU A 9 -6.33 10.29 4.72
C LEU A 9 -6.04 9.05 3.88
N ARG A 10 -7.09 8.43 3.36
CA ARG A 10 -6.98 7.24 2.50
C ARG A 10 -8.00 7.32 1.38
N ALA A 11 -7.57 6.95 0.18
CA ALA A 11 -8.44 6.75 -0.96
C ALA A 11 -7.92 5.57 -1.79
N GLN A 12 -8.74 5.01 -2.65
CA GLN A 12 -8.33 3.92 -3.54
C GLN A 12 -7.47 4.44 -4.69
N TYR A 13 -7.86 5.57 -5.26
CA TYR A 13 -7.20 6.19 -6.41
C TYR A 13 -6.43 7.43 -5.99
N GLN A 14 -5.29 7.66 -6.66
CA GLN A 14 -4.45 8.83 -6.38
C GLN A 14 -5.20 10.15 -6.54
N GLU A 15 -5.98 10.29 -7.61
CA GLU A 15 -6.75 11.51 -7.88
C GLU A 15 -7.75 11.83 -6.77
N GLU A 16 -8.39 10.81 -6.20
CA GLU A 16 -9.31 10.98 -5.08
C GLU A 16 -8.57 11.42 -3.81
N LEU A 17 -7.39 10.86 -3.55
CA LEU A 17 -6.56 11.24 -2.42
C LEU A 17 -6.08 12.68 -2.54
N ASP A 18 -5.68 13.10 -3.72
CA ASP A 18 -5.21 14.46 -3.99
C ASP A 18 -6.33 15.48 -3.74
N VAL A 19 -7.54 15.19 -4.24
CA VAL A 19 -8.73 16.02 -3.99
C VAL A 19 -9.08 16.07 -2.51
N LEU A 20 -9.08 14.93 -1.83
CA LEU A 20 -9.37 14.84 -0.40
C LEU A 20 -8.36 15.63 0.44
N SER A 21 -7.08 15.48 0.16
CA SER A 21 -6.00 16.19 0.84
C SER A 21 -6.13 17.70 0.66
N GLN A 22 -6.41 18.14 -0.57
CA GLN A 22 -6.62 19.55 -0.84
C GLN A 22 -7.83 20.13 -0.08
N GLN A 23 -8.96 19.41 -0.08
CA GLN A 23 -10.16 19.86 0.63
C GLN A 23 -9.94 19.96 2.14
N VAL A 24 -9.28 18.97 2.75
CA VAL A 24 -8.97 19.00 4.17
C VAL A 24 -8.03 20.15 4.52
N THR A 25 -7.02 20.37 3.68
CA THR A 25 -6.07 21.47 3.83
C THR A 25 -6.78 22.85 3.76
N ASP A 26 -7.68 23.02 2.80
CA ASP A 26 -8.39 24.27 2.62
C ASP A 26 -9.38 24.53 3.78
N LEU A 27 -10.09 23.50 4.25
CA LEU A 27 -10.93 23.61 5.44
C LEU A 27 -10.12 23.99 6.69
N ALA A 28 -8.96 23.39 6.88
CA ALA A 28 -8.09 23.71 8.02
C ALA A 28 -7.58 25.16 7.95
N ARG A 29 -7.22 25.65 6.76
CA ARG A 29 -6.80 27.04 6.55
C ARG A 29 -7.94 28.02 6.82
N GLN A 30 -9.14 27.73 6.30
CA GLN A 30 -10.31 28.55 6.52
C GLN A 30 -10.64 28.65 8.01
N ALA A 31 -10.71 27.54 8.72
CA ALA A 31 -10.99 27.53 10.15
C ALA A 31 -9.95 28.30 10.96
N ALA A 32 -8.66 28.17 10.62
CA ALA A 32 -7.59 28.90 11.27
C ALA A 32 -7.72 30.43 11.04
N GLU A 33 -8.08 30.84 9.83
CA GLU A 33 -8.27 32.26 9.49
C GLU A 33 -9.47 32.83 10.24
N GLU A 34 -10.60 32.15 10.27
CA GLU A 34 -11.82 32.58 10.97
C GLU A 34 -11.59 32.76 12.49
N ASP A 35 -10.78 31.91 13.09
CA ASP A 35 -10.48 31.96 14.53
C ASP A 35 -9.19 32.73 14.87
N GLY A 36 -8.51 33.31 13.87
CA GLY A 36 -7.27 34.06 14.06
C GLY A 36 -6.09 33.22 14.60
N LEU A 37 -6.05 31.96 14.19
CA LEU A 37 -5.03 30.99 14.60
C LEU A 37 -3.85 30.95 13.63
N THR A 38 -2.68 30.65 14.14
CA THR A 38 -1.51 30.28 13.31
C THR A 38 -1.57 28.78 13.04
N LEU A 39 -1.66 28.40 11.76
CA LEU A 39 -1.69 27.02 11.32
C LEU A 39 -0.36 26.62 10.69
N THR A 40 0.12 25.44 11.05
CA THR A 40 1.18 24.71 10.35
C THR A 40 0.63 23.36 9.92
N ILE A 41 0.84 23.00 8.66
CA ILE A 41 0.43 21.68 8.11
C ILE A 41 1.70 20.95 7.73
N GLU A 42 1.82 19.72 8.18
CA GLU A 42 2.89 18.80 7.84
C GLU A 42 2.29 17.52 7.28
N GLU A 43 2.82 17.04 6.17
CA GLU A 43 2.45 15.75 5.59
C GLU A 43 3.53 14.73 5.92
N GLN A 44 3.11 13.57 6.39
CA GLN A 44 4.00 12.46 6.72
C GLN A 44 3.49 11.18 6.05
N ASP A 45 4.42 10.29 5.71
CA ASP A 45 4.12 8.96 5.17
C ASP A 45 3.17 9.03 3.95
N VAL A 46 3.51 9.92 3.01
CA VAL A 46 2.75 10.07 1.76
C VAL A 46 3.10 8.91 0.84
N PHE A 47 2.16 7.98 0.69
CA PHE A 47 2.30 6.83 -0.19
C PHE A 47 1.45 7.01 -1.44
N PRO A 48 2.01 6.80 -2.65
CA PRO A 48 1.24 6.84 -3.87
C PRO A 48 0.38 5.58 -4.03
N GLU A 49 -0.62 5.66 -4.90
CA GLU A 49 -1.37 4.50 -5.33
C GLU A 49 -0.43 3.39 -5.83
N THR A 50 -0.68 2.16 -5.36
CA THR A 50 0.00 0.95 -5.83
C THR A 50 -0.87 0.28 -6.88
N ALA A 51 -0.71 0.68 -8.14
CA ALA A 51 -1.42 0.12 -9.29
C ALA A 51 -0.48 -0.79 -10.09
N ASN A 52 -0.75 -2.09 -10.07
CA ASN A 52 0.04 -3.08 -10.78
C ASN A 52 -0.05 -2.90 -12.31
N HIS A 53 1.08 -3.01 -13.00
CA HIS A 53 1.09 -3.04 -14.46
C HIS A 53 0.66 -4.42 -14.98
N PRO A 54 -0.20 -4.50 -16.00
CA PRO A 54 -0.67 -5.78 -16.54
C PRO A 54 0.46 -6.74 -16.93
N ALA A 55 1.52 -6.24 -17.54
CA ALA A 55 2.67 -7.07 -17.91
C ALA A 55 3.46 -7.57 -16.69
N GLY A 56 3.50 -6.80 -15.60
CA GLY A 56 4.07 -7.22 -14.33
C GLY A 56 3.26 -8.36 -13.71
N VAL A 57 1.94 -8.22 -13.70
CA VAL A 57 1.01 -9.27 -13.21
C VAL A 57 1.19 -10.55 -14.03
N GLU A 58 1.17 -10.47 -15.36
CA GLU A 58 1.36 -11.64 -16.24
C GLU A 58 2.68 -12.38 -15.98
N ARG A 59 3.77 -11.64 -15.69
CA ARG A 59 5.06 -12.27 -15.33
C ARG A 59 4.98 -13.04 -14.01
N VAL A 60 4.36 -12.44 -12.99
CA VAL A 60 4.18 -13.10 -11.68
C VAL A 60 3.32 -14.35 -11.83
N GLU A 61 2.21 -14.30 -12.57
CA GLU A 61 1.34 -15.45 -12.83
C GLU A 61 2.08 -16.58 -13.54
N LYS A 62 2.84 -16.28 -14.59
CA LYS A 62 3.65 -17.28 -15.31
C LYS A 62 4.70 -17.92 -14.40
N ALA A 63 5.36 -17.12 -13.56
CA ALA A 63 6.35 -17.62 -12.61
C ALA A 63 5.71 -18.54 -11.56
N ALA A 64 4.55 -18.16 -11.01
CA ALA A 64 3.79 -18.97 -10.07
C ALA A 64 3.32 -20.28 -10.70
N GLN A 65 2.75 -20.25 -11.89
CA GLN A 65 2.32 -21.43 -12.64
C GLN A 65 3.48 -22.39 -12.92
N ALA A 66 4.66 -21.87 -13.29
CA ALA A 66 5.85 -22.68 -13.53
C ALA A 66 6.35 -23.42 -12.27
N LEU A 67 5.98 -22.94 -11.09
CA LEU A 67 6.28 -23.55 -9.79
C LEU A 67 5.11 -24.39 -9.24
N GLY A 68 3.99 -24.46 -9.96
CA GLY A 68 2.79 -25.15 -9.49
C GLY A 68 2.08 -24.45 -8.34
N LEU A 69 2.32 -23.14 -8.17
CA LEU A 69 1.67 -22.35 -7.13
C LEU A 69 0.28 -21.89 -7.60
N PRO A 70 -0.74 -21.96 -6.74
CA PRO A 70 -2.02 -21.37 -7.06
C PRO A 70 -1.93 -19.85 -7.15
N VAL A 71 -2.64 -19.28 -8.10
CA VAL A 71 -2.80 -17.83 -8.23
C VAL A 71 -4.25 -17.49 -7.92
N VAL A 72 -4.44 -16.55 -7.03
CA VAL A 72 -5.76 -16.04 -6.63
C VAL A 72 -5.78 -14.54 -6.85
N GLU A 73 -6.74 -14.07 -7.62
CA GLU A 73 -7.01 -12.65 -7.76
C GLU A 73 -7.78 -12.14 -6.55
N MET A 74 -7.36 -11.00 -6.01
CA MET A 74 -8.06 -10.38 -4.91
C MET A 74 -9.34 -9.71 -5.43
N GLU A 75 -10.48 -9.99 -4.79
CA GLU A 75 -11.77 -9.39 -5.16
C GLU A 75 -11.82 -7.88 -4.86
N GLU A 76 -11.13 -7.46 -3.80
CA GLU A 76 -11.05 -6.05 -3.40
C GLU A 76 -9.59 -5.61 -3.26
N PRO A 77 -9.28 -4.33 -3.51
CA PRO A 77 -7.96 -3.77 -3.28
C PRO A 77 -7.54 -3.89 -1.81
N MET A 78 -6.24 -4.12 -1.58
CA MET A 78 -5.67 -4.08 -0.25
C MET A 78 -5.80 -2.66 0.34
N ARG A 79 -6.31 -2.57 1.58
CA ARG A 79 -6.54 -1.28 2.25
C ARG A 79 -5.31 -0.77 3.01
N GLY A 80 -4.21 -1.49 2.95
CA GLY A 80 -2.93 -1.09 3.54
C GLY A 80 -2.28 0.06 2.77
N SER A 81 -1.39 0.78 3.44
CA SER A 81 -0.52 1.75 2.76
C SER A 81 0.81 1.07 2.47
N GLU A 82 1.32 1.26 1.26
CA GLU A 82 2.57 0.68 0.80
C GLU A 82 3.39 1.70 0.01
N ASP A 83 4.69 1.68 0.20
CA ASP A 83 5.61 2.53 -0.56
C ASP A 83 5.94 1.97 -1.95
N PHE A 84 5.51 0.74 -2.24
CA PHE A 84 5.79 0.06 -3.52
C PHE A 84 5.27 0.83 -4.74
N GLY A 85 4.22 1.63 -4.58
CA GLY A 85 3.74 2.52 -5.63
C GLY A 85 4.79 3.48 -6.17
N TRP A 86 5.82 3.86 -5.37
CA TRP A 86 6.93 4.67 -5.86
C TRP A 86 7.78 3.94 -6.91
N TYR A 87 7.97 2.62 -6.76
CA TYR A 87 8.68 1.80 -7.73
C TYR A 87 7.87 1.64 -9.02
N LEU A 88 6.55 1.45 -8.90
CA LEU A 88 5.66 1.30 -10.05
C LEU A 88 5.54 2.56 -10.91
N ARG A 89 5.84 3.73 -10.34
CA ARG A 89 5.96 4.99 -11.11
C ARG A 89 7.25 5.09 -11.91
N GLN A 90 8.25 4.29 -11.61
CA GLN A 90 9.57 4.33 -12.24
C GLN A 90 9.82 3.15 -13.16
N ALA A 91 9.21 2.02 -12.92
CA ALA A 91 9.42 0.79 -13.65
C ALA A 91 8.14 -0.02 -13.76
N GLU A 92 8.03 -0.79 -14.84
CA GLU A 92 6.95 -1.77 -15.01
C GLU A 92 7.11 -2.90 -14.00
N GLY A 93 6.08 -3.19 -13.23
CA GLY A 93 6.11 -4.22 -12.19
C GLY A 93 4.75 -4.53 -11.61
N ALA A 94 4.75 -5.41 -10.62
CA ALA A 94 3.58 -5.76 -9.84
C ALA A 94 3.98 -6.09 -8.39
N MET A 95 3.18 -5.64 -7.45
CA MET A 95 3.18 -6.12 -6.08
C MET A 95 2.22 -7.30 -5.96
N PHE A 96 2.64 -8.33 -5.27
CA PHE A 96 1.82 -9.50 -4.98
C PHE A 96 2.02 -9.96 -3.54
N LEU A 97 1.09 -10.73 -3.05
CA LEU A 97 1.15 -11.35 -1.73
C LEU A 97 1.48 -12.84 -1.87
N LEU A 98 2.30 -13.36 -0.98
CA LEU A 98 2.52 -14.78 -0.84
C LEU A 98 1.76 -15.25 0.41
N GLY A 99 0.77 -16.11 0.21
CA GLY A 99 -0.10 -16.58 1.29
C GLY A 99 0.66 -17.45 2.30
N ASP A 100 0.39 -17.24 3.57
CA ASP A 100 0.98 -17.92 4.72
C ASP A 100 0.03 -18.94 5.40
N GLY A 101 -1.17 -19.12 4.81
CA GLY A 101 -2.20 -20.03 5.30
C GLY A 101 -3.31 -19.32 6.06
N GLU A 102 -4.45 -20.02 6.20
CA GLU A 102 -5.65 -19.47 6.84
C GLU A 102 -5.53 -19.40 8.38
N ASP A 103 -4.73 -20.28 8.96
CA ASP A 103 -4.57 -20.38 10.42
C ASP A 103 -3.41 -19.52 10.96
N HIS A 104 -2.71 -18.77 10.08
CA HIS A 104 -1.60 -17.92 10.51
C HIS A 104 -2.11 -16.62 11.13
N PRO A 105 -1.51 -16.15 12.25
CA PRO A 105 -1.88 -14.88 12.86
C PRO A 105 -1.70 -13.71 11.86
N PRO A 106 -2.70 -12.82 11.72
CA PRO A 106 -2.56 -11.67 10.82
C PRO A 106 -1.44 -10.72 11.23
N LEU A 107 -0.92 -9.98 10.24
CA LEU A 107 0.04 -8.90 10.46
C LEU A 107 -0.40 -7.94 11.58
N HIS A 108 0.56 -7.40 12.33
CA HIS A 108 0.36 -6.45 13.43
C HIS A 108 -0.26 -7.04 14.71
N ARG A 109 -0.48 -8.33 14.78
CA ARG A 109 -0.81 -8.99 16.07
C ARG A 109 0.46 -9.27 16.86
N THR A 110 0.33 -9.34 18.18
CA THR A 110 1.47 -9.62 19.08
C THR A 110 1.98 -11.06 19.01
N ASP A 111 1.17 -11.96 18.47
CA ASP A 111 1.47 -13.36 18.24
C ASP A 111 1.86 -13.67 16.78
N PHE A 112 2.02 -12.62 15.95
CA PHE A 112 2.55 -12.79 14.59
C PHE A 112 4.01 -13.21 14.66
N ASP A 113 4.33 -14.27 13.91
CA ASP A 113 5.69 -14.74 13.66
C ASP A 113 5.87 -14.97 12.17
N PHE A 114 7.00 -14.53 11.60
CA PHE A 114 7.21 -14.67 10.17
C PHE A 114 7.32 -16.15 9.79
N PRO A 115 6.54 -16.65 8.83
CA PRO A 115 6.57 -18.06 8.46
C PRO A 115 7.79 -18.40 7.60
N ASP A 116 8.90 -18.77 8.21
CA ASP A 116 10.17 -19.12 7.55
C ASP A 116 10.02 -20.14 6.43
N ALA A 117 9.00 -21.00 6.51
CA ALA A 117 8.69 -21.97 5.47
C ALA A 117 8.39 -21.34 4.10
N LEU A 118 7.96 -20.07 4.06
CA LEU A 118 7.72 -19.34 2.81
C LEU A 118 8.99 -18.87 2.10
N LEU A 119 10.12 -18.77 2.81
CA LEU A 119 11.37 -18.24 2.23
C LEU A 119 11.81 -19.01 0.99
N GLY A 120 11.74 -20.35 1.02
CA GLY A 120 12.10 -21.20 -0.12
C GLY A 120 11.21 -20.92 -1.34
N THR A 121 9.92 -20.83 -1.13
CA THR A 121 8.93 -20.53 -2.18
C THR A 121 9.14 -19.11 -2.73
N ALA A 122 9.32 -18.12 -1.87
CA ALA A 122 9.58 -16.74 -2.26
C ALA A 122 10.85 -16.65 -3.12
N CYS A 123 11.96 -17.25 -2.68
CA CYS A 123 13.21 -17.27 -3.44
C CYS A 123 13.06 -17.94 -4.81
N ALA A 124 12.35 -19.08 -4.88
CA ALA A 124 12.09 -19.76 -6.15
C ALA A 124 11.25 -18.90 -7.09
N LEU A 125 10.24 -18.20 -6.57
CA LEU A 125 9.39 -17.31 -7.36
C LEU A 125 10.20 -16.14 -7.93
N PHE A 126 11.00 -15.46 -7.10
CA PHE A 126 11.86 -14.36 -7.57
C PHE A 126 12.91 -14.83 -8.58
N GLN A 127 13.46 -16.04 -8.46
CA GLN A 127 14.38 -16.62 -9.46
C GLN A 127 13.69 -16.86 -10.81
N LYS A 128 12.37 -17.05 -10.83
CA LYS A 128 11.61 -17.20 -12.07
C LYS A 128 11.24 -15.86 -12.72
N LEU A 129 11.26 -14.78 -11.95
CA LEU A 129 10.97 -13.43 -12.44
C LEU A 129 12.19 -12.74 -13.12
N ILE A 130 13.39 -13.22 -12.83
CA ILE A 130 14.67 -12.76 -13.43
C ILE A 130 14.94 -13.50 -14.74
#